data_6a894f71f89da786abb510123ded3a22
#
_entry.id   6a894f71f89da786abb510123ded3a22
#
_cell.length_a   1.000
_cell.length_b   1.000
_cell.length_c   1.000
_cell.angle_alpha   90.00
_cell.angle_beta   90.00
_cell.angle_gamma   90.00
#
_symmetry.space_group_name_H-M   'P 1'
#
loop_
_entity.id
_entity.type
_entity.pdbx_description
1 polymer ?
#
loop_
_entity_poly.entity_id
_entity_poly.type
_entity_poly.pdbx_seq_one_letter_code
_entity_poly.pdbx_strand_id
1 'polypeptide(L)'
;MDKPVCCAVMGQHPLRFPWGFDEEDDRCRKLKMELAQQIMVLCQEGVSQFLVACDYGVGLYAAEIVNGLRTTDHDLMLLCYTPHEEQATKWAPYLRERYFTMLEKCTLISAVCEVGAPDAQLHAYKKIIDLADMVLAVYDRDTPPTGSAEDKALAYAEGQRKSLLLIHPAELTTKQISAAHDAR
;
A
#
# COMPACT_ATOMS: atom_id res chain seq x y z
N MET A 1 1.65 25.73 -10.34
CA MET A 1 1.33 24.73 -9.30
C MET A 1 2.02 23.45 -9.72
N ASP A 2 2.95 22.98 -8.94
CA ASP A 2 3.61 21.71 -9.22
C ASP A 2 2.57 20.58 -9.11
N LYS A 3 2.69 19.57 -9.98
CA LYS A 3 1.82 18.39 -9.94
C LYS A 3 2.01 17.69 -8.57
N PRO A 4 0.94 17.30 -7.87
CA PRO A 4 1.08 16.55 -6.63
C PRO A 4 1.85 15.23 -6.87
N VAL A 5 2.78 14.92 -6.00
CA VAL A 5 3.54 13.66 -6.07
C VAL A 5 2.73 12.55 -5.40
N CYS A 6 2.55 11.45 -6.12
CA CYS A 6 1.69 10.34 -5.72
C CYS A 6 2.53 9.09 -5.40
N CYS A 7 2.28 8.47 -4.25
CA CYS A 7 2.90 7.21 -3.84
C CYS A 7 1.85 6.11 -3.67
N ALA A 8 1.99 5.01 -4.41
CA ALA A 8 1.21 3.81 -4.14
C ALA A 8 1.86 3.02 -3.00
N VAL A 9 1.06 2.55 -2.04
CA VAL A 9 1.55 1.72 -0.93
C VAL A 9 0.95 0.33 -1.04
N MET A 10 1.81 -0.68 -0.97
CA MET A 10 1.43 -2.09 -1.02
C MET A 10 2.37 -2.94 -0.16
N GLY A 11 2.05 -4.21 0.01
CA GLY A 11 2.92 -5.15 0.69
C GLY A 11 2.63 -6.57 0.29
N GLN A 12 3.46 -7.49 0.73
CA GLN A 12 3.22 -8.91 0.54
C GLN A 12 1.96 -9.38 1.28
N HIS A 13 1.40 -10.50 0.83
CA HIS A 13 0.24 -11.09 1.48
C HIS A 13 0.51 -11.37 2.97
N PRO A 14 -0.42 -11.07 3.90
CA PRO A 14 -0.20 -11.22 5.34
C PRO A 14 0.30 -12.59 5.77
N LEU A 15 -0.13 -13.67 5.11
CA LEU A 15 0.35 -15.04 5.41
C LEU A 15 1.84 -15.27 5.13
N ARG A 16 2.51 -14.36 4.42
CA ARG A 16 3.97 -14.40 4.23
C ARG A 16 4.74 -13.74 5.37
N PHE A 17 4.07 -13.02 6.27
CA PHE A 17 4.70 -12.53 7.48
C PHE A 17 4.79 -13.64 8.53
N PRO A 18 5.88 -13.71 9.33
CA PRO A 18 6.02 -14.71 10.40
C PRO A 18 4.91 -14.64 11.46
N TRP A 19 4.27 -13.48 11.61
CA TRP A 19 3.14 -13.24 12.53
C TRP A 19 1.77 -13.40 11.88
N GLY A 20 1.71 -13.56 10.55
CA GLY A 20 0.42 -13.68 9.83
C GLY A 20 -0.48 -12.46 10.07
N PHE A 21 -1.62 -12.70 10.72
CA PHE A 21 -2.59 -11.66 11.08
C PHE A 21 -2.50 -11.18 12.52
N ASP A 22 -1.51 -11.66 13.30
CA ASP A 22 -1.32 -11.23 14.68
C ASP A 22 -0.63 -9.85 14.73
N GLU A 23 -1.41 -8.80 14.73
CA GLU A 23 -0.90 -7.43 14.78
C GLU A 23 -0.38 -7.01 16.17
N GLU A 24 -0.60 -7.84 17.20
CA GLU A 24 -0.02 -7.67 18.54
C GLU A 24 1.41 -8.20 18.65
N ASP A 25 1.87 -8.97 17.66
CA ASP A 25 3.27 -9.38 17.55
C ASP A 25 4.21 -8.17 17.45
N ASP A 26 5.28 -8.17 18.26
CA ASP A 26 6.23 -7.05 18.30
C ASP A 26 6.89 -6.76 16.94
N ARG A 27 7.05 -7.79 16.10
CA ARG A 27 7.60 -7.62 14.74
C ARG A 27 6.63 -6.84 13.86
N CYS A 28 5.32 -7.12 13.97
CA CYS A 28 4.30 -6.35 13.26
C CYS A 28 4.28 -4.90 13.72
N ARG A 29 4.35 -4.66 15.02
CA ARG A 29 4.41 -3.30 15.60
C ARG A 29 5.62 -2.53 15.08
N LYS A 30 6.80 -3.16 15.06
CA LYS A 30 8.03 -2.54 14.53
C LYS A 30 7.91 -2.24 13.04
N LEU A 31 7.33 -3.16 12.25
CA LEU A 31 7.06 -2.91 10.83
C LEU A 31 6.14 -1.70 10.63
N LYS A 32 5.06 -1.60 11.40
CA LYS A 32 4.15 -0.43 11.32
C LYS A 32 4.85 0.88 11.68
N MET A 33 5.76 0.86 12.64
CA MET A 33 6.57 2.04 12.99
C MET A 33 7.50 2.43 11.85
N GLU A 34 8.18 1.46 11.24
CA GLU A 34 9.04 1.71 10.08
C GLU A 34 8.24 2.24 8.89
N LEU A 35 7.08 1.64 8.61
CA LEU A 35 6.18 2.10 7.55
C LEU A 35 5.74 3.55 7.79
N ALA A 36 5.37 3.89 9.02
CA ALA A 36 5.00 5.26 9.41
C ALA A 36 6.16 6.23 9.22
N GLN A 37 7.38 5.84 9.60
CA GLN A 37 8.57 6.65 9.42
C GLN A 37 8.85 6.91 7.94
N GLN A 38 8.76 5.90 7.09
CA GLN A 38 8.97 6.07 5.65
C GLN A 38 7.89 6.94 5.01
N ILE A 39 6.62 6.78 5.40
CA ILE A 39 5.54 7.66 4.94
C ILE A 39 5.82 9.12 5.34
N MET A 40 6.25 9.38 6.58
CA MET A 40 6.61 10.75 7.01
C MET A 40 7.80 11.33 6.23
N VAL A 41 8.82 10.53 5.95
CA VAL A 41 9.96 10.96 5.11
C VAL A 41 9.48 11.33 3.72
N LEU A 42 8.64 10.51 3.09
CA LEU A 42 8.06 10.79 1.78
C LEU A 42 7.23 12.09 1.78
N CYS A 43 6.45 12.35 2.85
CA CYS A 43 5.74 13.63 2.99
C CYS A 43 6.71 14.82 3.02
N GLN A 44 7.83 14.70 3.74
CA GLN A 44 8.87 15.75 3.79
C GLN A 44 9.55 15.94 2.42
N GLU A 45 9.63 14.91 1.61
CA GLU A 45 10.14 14.95 0.23
C GLU A 45 9.10 15.43 -0.80
N GLY A 46 7.90 15.79 -0.36
CA GLY A 46 6.85 16.40 -1.19
C GLY A 46 5.77 15.44 -1.70
N VAL A 47 5.75 14.19 -1.23
CA VAL A 47 4.62 13.28 -1.50
C VAL A 47 3.39 13.80 -0.76
N SER A 48 2.33 14.12 -1.49
CA SER A 48 1.09 14.66 -0.94
C SER A 48 -0.12 13.74 -1.14
N GLN A 49 0.03 12.68 -1.93
CA GLN A 49 -1.05 11.72 -2.19
C GLN A 49 -0.56 10.29 -1.99
N PHE A 50 -1.26 9.54 -1.13
CA PHE A 50 -1.02 8.10 -0.94
C PHE A 50 -2.19 7.30 -1.48
N LEU A 51 -1.89 6.29 -2.28
CA LEU A 51 -2.87 5.43 -2.92
C LEU A 51 -2.76 4.03 -2.34
N VAL A 52 -3.89 3.44 -1.95
CA VAL A 52 -3.97 2.08 -1.42
C VAL A 52 -5.04 1.26 -2.15
N ALA A 53 -4.77 -0.03 -2.32
CA ALA A 53 -5.73 -0.99 -2.89
C ALA A 53 -6.66 -1.61 -1.83
N CYS A 54 -6.67 -1.06 -0.63
CA CYS A 54 -7.57 -1.39 0.47
C CYS A 54 -7.55 -2.86 0.92
N ASP A 55 -6.42 -3.55 0.74
CA ASP A 55 -6.21 -4.89 1.29
C ASP A 55 -6.13 -4.85 2.83
N TYR A 56 -6.39 -5.97 3.48
CA TYR A 56 -6.38 -6.11 4.94
C TYR A 56 -4.99 -6.30 5.56
N GLY A 57 -3.94 -6.06 4.79
CA GLY A 57 -2.54 -6.09 5.23
C GLY A 57 -1.92 -4.70 5.24
N VAL A 58 -0.82 -4.56 4.53
CA VAL A 58 -0.03 -3.32 4.47
C VAL A 58 -0.85 -2.13 3.96
N GLY A 59 -1.77 -2.35 3.03
CA GLY A 59 -2.67 -1.31 2.55
C GLY A 59 -3.51 -0.70 3.67
N LEU A 60 -4.09 -1.52 4.54
CA LEU A 60 -4.84 -1.04 5.71
C LEU A 60 -3.93 -0.32 6.71
N TYR A 61 -2.73 -0.86 6.99
CA TYR A 61 -1.78 -0.20 7.90
C TYR A 61 -1.38 1.18 7.38
N ALA A 62 -1.03 1.28 6.11
CA ALA A 62 -0.67 2.54 5.47
C ALA A 62 -1.81 3.55 5.50
N ALA A 63 -3.02 3.10 5.18
CA ALA A 63 -4.19 3.96 5.18
C ALA A 63 -4.50 4.54 6.56
N GLU A 64 -4.41 3.72 7.62
CA GLU A 64 -4.58 4.18 9.01
C GLU A 64 -3.49 5.19 9.42
N ILE A 65 -2.24 4.96 9.03
CA ILE A 65 -1.13 5.88 9.26
C ILE A 65 -1.38 7.22 8.56
N VAL A 66 -1.70 7.19 7.27
CA VAL A 66 -1.95 8.40 6.49
C VAL A 66 -3.15 9.17 7.04
N ASN A 67 -4.26 8.50 7.39
CA ASN A 67 -5.41 9.13 8.02
C ASN A 67 -5.06 9.77 9.37
N GLY A 68 -4.14 9.16 10.14
CA GLY A 68 -3.60 9.74 11.36
C GLY A 68 -2.82 11.04 11.09
N LEU A 69 -1.93 11.03 10.11
CA LEU A 69 -1.15 12.21 9.72
C LEU A 69 -2.02 13.35 9.19
N ARG A 70 -3.10 13.04 8.48
CA ARG A 70 -4.06 14.02 7.96
C ARG A 70 -4.81 14.80 9.02
N THR A 71 -4.76 14.38 10.27
CA THR A 71 -5.32 15.18 11.39
C THR A 71 -4.54 16.47 11.65
N THR A 72 -3.27 16.50 11.27
CA THR A 72 -2.38 17.66 11.41
C THR A 72 -1.93 18.24 10.08
N ASP A 73 -1.89 17.44 9.01
CA ASP A 73 -1.56 17.85 7.66
C ASP A 73 -2.81 17.71 6.76
N HIS A 74 -3.52 18.80 6.57
CA HIS A 74 -4.78 18.84 5.82
C HIS A 74 -4.59 18.79 4.30
N ASP A 75 -3.38 19.03 3.79
CA ASP A 75 -3.06 18.95 2.36
C ASP A 75 -2.75 17.51 1.92
N LEU A 76 -2.49 16.63 2.88
CA LEU A 76 -2.22 15.23 2.60
C LEU A 76 -3.52 14.49 2.21
N MET A 77 -3.45 13.69 1.16
CA MET A 77 -4.60 12.94 0.63
C MET A 77 -4.39 11.43 0.74
N LEU A 78 -5.45 10.72 1.12
CA LEU A 78 -5.55 9.26 1.05
C LEU A 78 -6.57 8.88 -0.02
N LEU A 79 -6.12 8.17 -1.07
CA LEU A 79 -6.94 7.73 -2.19
C LEU A 79 -7.11 6.21 -2.13
N CYS A 80 -8.34 5.77 -1.88
CA CYS A 80 -8.71 4.37 -1.70
C CYS A 80 -9.30 3.79 -3.00
N TYR A 81 -8.60 2.86 -3.61
CA TYR A 81 -9.04 2.13 -4.80
C TYR A 81 -9.41 0.71 -4.39
N THR A 82 -10.68 0.46 -4.10
CA THR A 82 -11.14 -0.87 -3.70
C THR A 82 -11.21 -1.81 -4.90
N PRO A 83 -10.94 -3.10 -4.74
CA PRO A 83 -11.13 -4.09 -5.81
C PRO A 83 -12.56 -4.08 -6.34
N HIS A 84 -13.54 -4.08 -5.45
CA HIS A 84 -14.98 -3.95 -5.72
C HIS A 84 -15.72 -3.51 -4.44
N GLU A 85 -16.98 -3.10 -4.57
CA GLU A 85 -17.76 -2.52 -3.46
C GLU A 85 -17.98 -3.49 -2.30
N GLU A 86 -18.03 -4.79 -2.53
CA GLU A 86 -18.32 -5.82 -1.53
C GLU A 86 -17.05 -6.48 -0.94
N GLN A 87 -15.86 -5.88 -1.12
CA GLN A 87 -14.58 -6.45 -0.72
C GLN A 87 -14.57 -6.97 0.72
N ALA A 88 -15.08 -6.20 1.66
CA ALA A 88 -15.01 -6.50 3.09
C ALA A 88 -16.14 -7.39 3.61
N THR A 89 -17.08 -7.83 2.78
CA THR A 89 -18.30 -8.54 3.22
C THR A 89 -18.00 -9.80 4.03
N LYS A 90 -16.94 -10.54 3.67
CA LYS A 90 -16.55 -11.81 4.31
C LYS A 90 -15.40 -11.65 5.32
N TRP A 91 -14.98 -10.43 5.60
CA TRP A 91 -13.90 -10.20 6.55
C TRP A 91 -14.37 -10.37 8.00
N ALA A 92 -13.43 -10.68 8.89
CA ALA A 92 -13.70 -10.72 10.32
C ALA A 92 -14.25 -9.35 10.80
N PRO A 93 -15.18 -9.33 11.77
CA PRO A 93 -15.88 -8.09 12.19
C PRO A 93 -14.92 -6.94 12.51
N TYR A 94 -13.82 -7.21 13.25
CA TYR A 94 -12.87 -6.17 13.64
C TYR A 94 -12.09 -5.57 12.42
N LEU A 95 -11.78 -6.39 11.41
CA LEU A 95 -11.14 -5.91 10.18
C LEU A 95 -12.13 -5.09 9.34
N ARG A 96 -13.37 -5.52 9.31
CA ARG A 96 -14.43 -4.83 8.59
C ARG A 96 -14.74 -3.47 9.20
N GLU A 97 -14.77 -3.36 10.52
CA GLU A 97 -14.93 -2.09 11.23
C GLU A 97 -13.79 -1.12 10.89
N ARG A 98 -12.54 -1.57 10.94
CA ARG A 98 -11.37 -0.76 10.58
C ARG A 98 -11.41 -0.32 9.11
N TYR A 99 -11.81 -1.22 8.22
CA TYR A 99 -11.96 -0.92 6.80
C TYR A 99 -12.96 0.21 6.55
N PHE A 100 -14.15 0.13 7.14
CA PHE A 100 -15.13 1.20 6.98
C PHE A 100 -14.69 2.51 7.66
N THR A 101 -14.08 2.45 8.83
CA THR A 101 -13.50 3.64 9.48
C THR A 101 -12.43 4.30 8.62
N MET A 102 -11.60 3.50 7.94
CA MET A 102 -10.61 3.99 6.98
C MET A 102 -11.27 4.70 5.81
N LEU A 103 -12.30 4.08 5.22
CA LEU A 103 -13.00 4.66 4.06
C LEU A 103 -13.76 5.95 4.41
N GLU A 104 -14.37 6.04 5.59
CA GLU A 104 -15.04 7.28 6.05
C GLU A 104 -14.06 8.47 6.13
N LYS A 105 -12.81 8.21 6.45
CA LYS A 105 -11.79 9.25 6.66
C LYS A 105 -10.95 9.55 5.42
N CYS A 106 -10.98 8.73 4.39
CA CYS A 106 -10.17 8.95 3.19
C CYS A 106 -10.66 10.13 2.35
N THR A 107 -9.81 10.58 1.43
CA THR A 107 -10.14 11.70 0.52
C THR A 107 -11.00 11.25 -0.65
N LEU A 108 -10.76 10.03 -1.16
CA LEU A 108 -11.45 9.48 -2.32
C LEU A 108 -11.62 7.98 -2.17
N ILE A 109 -12.79 7.48 -2.56
CA ILE A 109 -13.10 6.06 -2.70
C ILE A 109 -13.48 5.79 -4.15
N SER A 110 -12.91 4.75 -4.74
CA SER A 110 -13.27 4.29 -6.10
C SER A 110 -13.17 2.77 -6.18
N ALA A 111 -14.25 2.10 -6.56
CA ALA A 111 -14.20 0.69 -6.92
C ALA A 111 -13.61 0.53 -8.33
N VAL A 112 -12.66 -0.39 -8.48
CA VAL A 112 -11.93 -0.61 -9.74
C VAL A 112 -12.68 -1.58 -10.65
N CYS A 113 -13.28 -2.61 -10.06
CA CYS A 113 -14.00 -3.66 -10.77
C CYS A 113 -15.43 -3.81 -10.26
N GLU A 114 -16.25 -4.50 -11.04
CA GLU A 114 -17.53 -4.97 -10.58
C GLU A 114 -17.39 -6.16 -9.62
N VAL A 115 -18.39 -6.40 -8.80
CA VAL A 115 -18.44 -7.55 -7.89
C VAL A 115 -18.37 -8.84 -8.70
N GLY A 116 -17.46 -9.74 -8.27
CA GLY A 116 -17.25 -11.02 -8.96
C GLY A 116 -16.26 -10.98 -10.13
N ALA A 117 -15.68 -9.84 -10.44
CA ALA A 117 -14.63 -9.76 -11.44
C ALA A 117 -13.41 -10.62 -11.04
N PRO A 118 -12.83 -11.40 -11.98
CA PRO A 118 -11.62 -12.16 -11.70
C PRO A 118 -10.45 -11.23 -11.43
N ASP A 119 -9.52 -11.66 -10.56
CA ASP A 119 -8.29 -10.92 -10.23
C ASP A 119 -8.52 -9.46 -9.78
N ALA A 120 -9.70 -9.14 -9.20
CA ALA A 120 -10.08 -7.78 -8.82
C ALA A 120 -9.03 -7.09 -7.92
N GLN A 121 -8.42 -7.82 -6.99
CA GLN A 121 -7.37 -7.29 -6.13
C GLN A 121 -6.12 -6.90 -6.94
N LEU A 122 -5.72 -7.72 -7.90
CA LEU A 122 -4.60 -7.38 -8.79
C LEU A 122 -4.90 -6.15 -9.65
N HIS A 123 -6.14 -6.03 -10.13
CA HIS A 123 -6.58 -4.84 -10.89
C HIS A 123 -6.52 -3.58 -10.04
N ALA A 124 -6.91 -3.66 -8.76
CA ALA A 124 -6.80 -2.54 -7.83
C ALA A 124 -5.33 -2.13 -7.60
N TYR A 125 -4.42 -3.10 -7.39
CA TYR A 125 -2.99 -2.82 -7.29
C TYR A 125 -2.43 -2.17 -8.57
N LYS A 126 -2.74 -2.71 -9.74
CA LYS A 126 -2.31 -2.12 -11.02
C LYS A 126 -2.82 -0.69 -11.17
N LYS A 127 -4.07 -0.43 -10.78
CA LYS A 127 -4.66 0.91 -10.84
C LYS A 127 -3.89 1.91 -9.99
N ILE A 128 -3.56 1.60 -8.73
CA ILE A 128 -2.79 2.52 -7.89
C ILE A 128 -1.35 2.69 -8.39
N ILE A 129 -0.72 1.63 -8.92
CA ILE A 129 0.62 1.69 -9.49
C ILE A 129 0.64 2.60 -10.74
N ASP A 130 -0.35 2.47 -11.62
CA ASP A 130 -0.43 3.30 -12.84
C ASP A 130 -0.58 4.78 -12.52
N LEU A 131 -1.36 5.11 -11.49
CA LEU A 131 -1.61 6.49 -11.07
C LEU A 131 -0.44 7.11 -10.29
N ALA A 132 0.41 6.29 -9.67
CA ALA A 132 1.49 6.74 -8.80
C ALA A 132 2.76 7.12 -9.57
N ASP A 133 3.52 8.05 -9.01
CA ASP A 133 4.86 8.39 -9.49
C ASP A 133 5.91 7.41 -8.93
N MET A 134 5.64 6.84 -7.73
CA MET A 134 6.49 5.86 -7.06
C MET A 134 5.68 4.84 -6.26
N VAL A 135 6.32 3.76 -5.85
CA VAL A 135 5.72 2.70 -5.03
C VAL A 135 6.53 2.48 -3.76
N LEU A 136 5.88 2.54 -2.61
CA LEU A 136 6.39 2.07 -1.32
C LEU A 136 5.85 0.65 -1.09
N ALA A 137 6.74 -0.32 -0.99
CA ALA A 137 6.33 -1.71 -0.82
C ALA A 137 7.02 -2.37 0.38
N VAL A 138 6.24 -3.06 1.20
CA VAL A 138 6.74 -3.96 2.24
C VAL A 138 6.82 -5.37 1.66
N TYR A 139 8.03 -5.83 1.37
CA TYR A 139 8.18 -7.08 0.64
C TYR A 139 9.51 -7.77 0.95
N ASP A 140 9.45 -9.07 1.26
CA ASP A 140 10.60 -9.95 1.42
C ASP A 140 10.96 -10.58 0.08
N ARG A 141 12.12 -10.20 -0.46
CA ARG A 141 12.66 -10.76 -1.71
C ARG A 141 13.51 -12.01 -1.50
N ASP A 142 13.86 -12.33 -0.27
CA ASP A 142 14.71 -13.47 0.05
C ASP A 142 13.90 -14.77 0.04
N THR A 143 12.57 -14.66 0.17
CA THR A 143 11.65 -15.80 0.03
C THR A 143 11.01 -15.83 -1.36
N PRO A 144 10.85 -17.03 -1.95
CA PRO A 144 10.22 -17.16 -3.26
C PRO A 144 8.80 -16.59 -3.30
N PRO A 145 8.38 -15.99 -4.42
CA PRO A 145 7.00 -15.53 -4.59
C PRO A 145 6.03 -16.72 -4.61
N THR A 146 4.82 -16.50 -4.12
CA THR A 146 3.74 -17.49 -4.03
C THR A 146 2.77 -17.45 -5.21
N GLY A 147 2.90 -16.44 -6.09
CA GLY A 147 1.98 -16.17 -7.19
C GLY A 147 0.74 -15.39 -6.77
N SER A 148 0.76 -14.78 -5.60
CA SER A 148 -0.32 -13.93 -5.08
C SER A 148 -0.53 -12.68 -5.94
N ALA A 149 -1.64 -11.95 -5.69
CA ALA A 149 -1.90 -10.68 -6.35
C ALA A 149 -0.81 -9.65 -6.04
N GLU A 150 -0.29 -9.65 -4.82
CA GLU A 150 0.79 -8.78 -4.36
C GLU A 150 2.11 -9.07 -5.09
N ASP A 151 2.46 -10.36 -5.28
CA ASP A 151 3.65 -10.76 -6.04
C ASP A 151 3.57 -10.26 -7.48
N LYS A 152 2.41 -10.47 -8.12
CA LYS A 152 2.16 -10.01 -9.50
C LYS A 152 2.15 -8.49 -9.60
N ALA A 153 1.65 -7.80 -8.57
CA ALA A 153 1.62 -6.34 -8.53
C ALA A 153 3.02 -5.75 -8.42
N LEU A 154 3.89 -6.32 -7.57
CA LEU A 154 5.28 -5.87 -7.45
C LEU A 154 6.03 -6.06 -8.78
N ALA A 155 5.88 -7.23 -9.41
CA ALA A 155 6.46 -7.49 -10.74
C ALA A 155 5.92 -6.52 -11.81
N TYR A 156 4.62 -6.17 -11.73
CA TYR A 156 4.03 -5.17 -12.60
C TYR A 156 4.66 -3.78 -12.40
N ALA A 157 4.85 -3.33 -11.15
CA ALA A 157 5.48 -2.05 -10.85
C ALA A 157 6.91 -1.97 -11.41
N GLU A 158 7.66 -3.06 -11.30
CA GLU A 158 9.01 -3.19 -11.88
C GLU A 158 8.97 -3.14 -13.41
N GLY A 159 8.04 -3.86 -14.02
CA GLY A 159 7.83 -3.85 -15.47
C GLY A 159 7.45 -2.47 -16.01
N GLN A 160 6.71 -1.67 -15.23
CA GLN A 160 6.38 -0.28 -15.53
C GLN A 160 7.53 0.69 -15.21
N ARG A 161 8.67 0.19 -14.75
CA ARG A 161 9.85 0.99 -14.37
C ARG A 161 9.54 2.07 -13.34
N LYS A 162 8.61 1.79 -12.41
CA LYS A 162 8.33 2.71 -11.30
C LYS A 162 9.52 2.80 -10.35
N SER A 163 9.75 3.95 -9.78
CA SER A 163 10.65 4.08 -8.63
C SER A 163 10.08 3.31 -7.45
N LEU A 164 10.86 2.42 -6.85
CA LEU A 164 10.42 1.58 -5.74
C LEU A 164 11.21 1.91 -4.48
N LEU A 165 10.51 2.09 -3.37
CA LEU A 165 11.08 2.07 -2.03
C LEU A 165 10.61 0.79 -1.35
N LEU A 166 11.54 -0.13 -1.11
CA LEU A 166 11.25 -1.43 -0.51
C LEU A 166 11.63 -1.42 0.97
N ILE A 167 10.71 -1.86 1.83
CA ILE A 167 10.97 -2.17 3.24
C ILE A 167 11.02 -3.69 3.38
N HIS A 168 12.13 -4.21 3.89
CA HIS A 168 12.23 -5.62 4.25
C HIS A 168 11.48 -5.87 5.58
N PRO A 169 10.47 -6.76 5.63
CA PRO A 169 9.57 -6.86 6.79
C PRO A 169 10.24 -7.38 8.07
N ALA A 170 11.28 -8.19 7.96
CA ALA A 170 11.98 -8.76 9.12
C ALA A 170 13.18 -7.90 9.55
N GLU A 171 13.96 -7.41 8.60
CA GLU A 171 15.17 -6.63 8.87
C GLU A 171 14.90 -5.14 9.08
N LEU A 172 13.73 -4.67 8.64
CA LEU A 172 13.31 -3.26 8.64
C LEU A 172 14.31 -2.35 7.90
N THR A 173 15.06 -2.93 6.95
CA THR A 173 15.94 -2.19 6.05
C THR A 173 15.15 -1.65 4.88
N THR A 174 15.54 -0.46 4.41
CA THR A 174 14.95 0.15 3.23
C THR A 174 15.91 0.13 2.06
N LYS A 175 15.39 -0.14 0.87
CA LYS A 175 16.15 -0.12 -0.37
C LYS A 175 15.39 0.65 -1.44
N GLN A 176 16.02 1.70 -1.95
CA GLN A 176 15.48 2.42 -3.10
C GLN A 176 15.99 1.80 -4.40
N ILE A 177 15.06 1.53 -5.31
CA ILE A 177 15.34 1.10 -6.68
C ILE A 177 14.80 2.20 -7.59
N SER A 178 15.70 3.00 -8.13
CA SER A 178 15.33 4.05 -9.08
C SER A 178 14.92 3.43 -10.41
N ALA A 179 13.92 4.01 -11.07
CA ALA A 179 13.68 3.74 -12.46
C ALA A 179 14.98 4.02 -13.24
N ALA A 180 15.51 3.03 -13.96
CA ALA A 180 16.68 3.24 -14.78
C ALA A 180 16.34 4.34 -15.80
N HIS A 181 16.91 5.52 -15.63
CA HIS A 181 16.97 6.52 -16.69
C HIS A 181 17.93 5.96 -17.74
N ASP A 182 17.39 5.42 -18.82
CA ASP A 182 18.18 5.28 -20.04
C ASP A 182 18.60 6.70 -20.44
N ALA A 183 19.85 7.04 -20.09
CA ALA A 183 20.51 8.21 -20.67
C ALA A 183 20.61 7.97 -22.18
N ARG A 184 19.77 8.64 -22.95
CA ARG A 184 19.96 8.82 -24.40
C ARG A 184 20.84 10.02 -24.65
#